data_a6fd4694857cf9f63349f82834889c95
#
_entry.id   a6fd4694857cf9f63349f82834889c95
#
_cell.length_a   1.000
_cell.length_b   1.000
_cell.length_c   1.000
_cell.angle_alpha   90.00
_cell.angle_beta   90.00
_cell.angle_gamma   90.00
#
_symmetry.space_group_name_H-M   'P 1'
#
loop_
_entity.id
_entity.type
_entity.pdbx_description
1 polymer ?
#
loop_
_entity_poly.entity_id
_entity_poly.type
_entity_poly.pdbx_seq_one_letter_code
_entity_poly.pdbx_strand_id
1 'polypeptide(L)'
;MYQTRKIGVVGQGHVGAHVANSLLMQGIADELYLCDINEAKVTSEVQDSRDSLSFVPYNTKIVNCYDHYEELACCDVIVNAAGKNGQVKPAIAIVATFLT
;
A
#
# COMPACT_ATOMS: atom_id res chain seq x y z
N MET A 1 5.66 18.79 16.10
CA MET A 1 4.32 18.48 15.60
C MET A 1 4.33 17.11 14.90
N TYR A 2 3.39 16.27 15.22
CA TYR A 2 3.29 14.96 14.63
C TYR A 2 2.86 15.05 13.16
N GLN A 3 3.58 14.40 12.29
CA GLN A 3 3.25 14.38 10.87
C GLN A 3 2.74 13.00 10.47
N THR A 4 1.58 12.96 9.81
CA THR A 4 0.98 11.72 9.35
C THR A 4 1.84 11.06 8.27
N ARG A 5 2.16 9.79 8.49
CA ARG A 5 2.96 9.01 7.54
C ARG A 5 2.02 8.20 6.65
N LYS A 6 2.02 8.52 5.37
CA LYS A 6 1.13 7.88 4.39
C LYS A 6 1.95 7.06 3.42
N ILE A 7 1.64 5.77 3.33
CA ILE A 7 2.35 4.85 2.46
C ILE A 7 1.36 4.17 1.53
N GLY A 8 1.68 4.15 0.25
CA GLY A 8 0.89 3.46 -0.75
C GLY A 8 1.57 2.18 -1.18
N VAL A 9 0.78 1.13 -1.42
CA VAL A 9 1.29 -0.12 -1.96
C VAL A 9 0.50 -0.44 -3.22
N VAL A 10 1.19 -0.52 -4.34
CA VAL A 10 0.60 -0.83 -5.64
C VAL A 10 0.85 -2.30 -5.94
N GLY A 11 -0.21 -3.02 -6.27
CA GLY A 11 -0.13 -4.44 -6.54
C GLY A 11 -0.33 -5.26 -5.28
N GLN A 12 -1.44 -5.99 -5.22
CA GLN A 12 -1.81 -6.78 -4.05
C GLN A 12 -1.62 -8.28 -4.29
N GLY A 13 -0.59 -8.61 -5.08
CA GLY A 13 -0.17 -9.99 -5.21
C GLY A 13 0.62 -10.42 -3.97
N HIS A 14 1.36 -11.50 -4.10
CA HIS A 14 2.07 -12.10 -2.97
C HIS A 14 3.03 -11.12 -2.27
N VAL A 15 3.84 -10.43 -3.08
CA VAL A 15 4.83 -9.49 -2.53
C VAL A 15 4.15 -8.26 -1.92
N GLY A 16 3.17 -7.72 -2.63
CA GLY A 16 2.45 -6.54 -2.13
C GLY A 16 1.75 -6.80 -0.81
N ALA A 17 1.09 -7.94 -0.69
CA ALA A 17 0.42 -8.34 0.54
C ALA A 17 1.42 -8.48 1.69
N HIS A 18 2.59 -9.04 1.42
CA HIS A 18 3.65 -9.17 2.41
C HIS A 18 4.16 -7.81 2.90
N VAL A 19 4.38 -6.89 1.95
CA VAL A 19 4.83 -5.55 2.29
C VAL A 19 3.79 -4.83 3.15
N ALA A 20 2.53 -4.89 2.74
CA ALA A 20 1.45 -4.25 3.48
C ALA A 20 1.35 -4.80 4.90
N ASN A 21 1.42 -6.11 5.04
CA ASN A 21 1.37 -6.76 6.35
C ASN A 21 2.55 -6.36 7.23
N SER A 22 3.76 -6.31 6.65
CA SER A 22 4.94 -5.89 7.38
C SER A 22 4.81 -4.46 7.91
N LEU A 23 4.31 -3.56 7.08
CA LEU A 23 4.11 -2.16 7.49
C LEU A 23 3.10 -2.06 8.62
N LEU A 24 2.05 -2.86 8.56
CA LEU A 24 1.03 -2.90 9.62
C LEU A 24 1.60 -3.41 10.93
N MET A 25 2.32 -4.52 10.88
CA MET A 25 2.85 -5.17 12.09
C MET A 25 3.89 -4.31 12.79
N GLN A 26 4.58 -3.45 12.06
CA GLN A 26 5.61 -2.59 12.64
C GLN A 26 5.09 -1.20 13.01
N GLY A 27 3.85 -0.88 12.67
CA GLY A 27 3.27 0.42 12.97
C GLY A 27 3.97 1.56 12.26
N ILE A 28 4.52 1.32 11.08
CA ILE A 28 5.32 2.31 10.35
C ILE A 28 4.43 3.37 9.71
N ALA A 29 3.28 2.96 9.18
CA ALA A 29 2.39 3.86 8.47
C ALA A 29 1.20 4.26 9.35
N ASP A 30 0.82 5.51 9.27
CA ASP A 30 -0.42 5.98 9.90
C ASP A 30 -1.61 5.75 8.97
N GLU A 31 -1.38 5.88 7.66
CA GLU A 31 -2.37 5.57 6.64
C GLU A 31 -1.72 4.69 5.58
N LEU A 32 -2.40 3.64 5.22
CA LEU A 32 -1.93 2.65 4.24
C LEU A 32 -2.93 2.60 3.09
N TYR A 33 -2.46 2.95 1.90
CA TYR A 33 -3.30 3.00 0.70
C TYR A 33 -2.97 1.80 -0.17
N LEU A 34 -3.95 0.95 -0.43
CA LEU A 34 -3.75 -0.27 -1.20
C LEU A 34 -4.44 -0.14 -2.57
N CYS A 35 -3.68 -0.38 -3.63
CA CYS A 35 -4.15 -0.30 -5.00
C CYS A 35 -3.85 -1.57 -5.77
N ASP A 36 -4.76 -1.95 -6.66
CA ASP A 36 -4.57 -3.06 -7.60
C ASP A 36 -5.61 -2.92 -8.69
N ILE A 37 -5.27 -3.32 -9.91
CA ILE A 37 -6.25 -3.35 -10.99
C ILE A 37 -7.27 -4.47 -10.80
N ASN A 38 -6.96 -5.45 -9.98
CA ASN A 38 -7.89 -6.52 -9.62
C ASN A 38 -8.66 -6.13 -8.38
N GLU A 39 -9.89 -5.71 -8.55
CA GLU A 39 -10.73 -5.22 -7.45
C GLU A 39 -10.92 -6.26 -6.35
N ALA A 40 -11.12 -7.52 -6.74
CA ALA A 40 -11.31 -8.59 -5.76
C ALA A 40 -10.09 -8.77 -4.87
N LYS A 41 -8.90 -8.65 -5.45
CA LYS A 41 -7.65 -8.80 -4.70
C LYS A 41 -7.48 -7.66 -3.69
N VAL A 42 -7.66 -6.43 -4.12
CA VAL A 42 -7.44 -5.30 -3.22
C VAL A 42 -8.50 -5.27 -2.12
N THR A 43 -9.75 -5.60 -2.46
CA THR A 43 -10.82 -5.65 -1.46
C THR A 43 -10.53 -6.72 -0.40
N SER A 44 -10.08 -7.89 -0.84
CA SER A 44 -9.72 -8.97 0.07
C SER A 44 -8.55 -8.57 0.96
N GLU A 45 -7.54 -7.95 0.39
CA GLU A 45 -6.36 -7.52 1.13
C GLU A 45 -6.67 -6.44 2.15
N VAL A 46 -7.53 -5.50 1.79
CA VAL A 46 -7.98 -4.46 2.72
C VAL A 46 -8.71 -5.10 3.90
N GLN A 47 -9.56 -6.07 3.64
CA GLN A 47 -10.30 -6.77 4.69
C GLN A 47 -9.35 -7.52 5.62
N ASP A 48 -8.41 -8.27 5.05
CA ASP A 48 -7.42 -9.01 5.84
C ASP A 48 -6.56 -8.07 6.69
N SER A 49 -6.17 -6.94 6.12
CA SER A 49 -5.37 -5.96 6.84
C SER A 49 -6.14 -5.35 8.00
N ARG A 50 -7.40 -5.04 7.80
CA ARG A 50 -8.25 -4.50 8.86
C ARG A 50 -8.44 -5.51 9.99
N ASP A 51 -8.60 -6.78 9.62
CA ASP A 51 -8.72 -7.85 10.62
C ASP A 51 -7.43 -7.99 11.41
N SER A 52 -6.28 -7.84 10.76
CA SER A 52 -4.98 -7.94 11.42
C SER A 52 -4.74 -6.82 12.41
N LEU A 53 -5.36 -5.66 12.23
CA LEU A 53 -5.20 -4.53 13.15
C LEU A 53 -5.65 -4.86 14.56
N SER A 54 -6.55 -5.83 14.72
CA SER A 54 -7.01 -6.21 16.06
C SER A 54 -5.92 -6.88 16.89
N PHE A 55 -4.83 -7.29 16.26
CA PHE A 55 -3.73 -7.98 16.94
C PHE A 55 -2.52 -7.08 17.21
N VAL A 56 -2.58 -5.82 16.84
CA VAL A 56 -1.48 -4.88 17.05
C VAL A 56 -1.99 -3.62 17.73
N PRO A 57 -1.13 -2.90 18.48
CA PRO A 57 -1.55 -1.71 19.22
C PRO A 57 -1.51 -0.43 18.38
N TYR A 58 -1.67 -0.54 17.08
CA TYR A 58 -1.60 0.62 16.18
C TYR A 58 -2.94 0.90 15.54
N ASN A 59 -3.20 2.16 15.23
CA ASN A 59 -4.44 2.63 14.61
C ASN A 59 -4.19 3.06 13.17
N THR A 60 -3.66 2.16 12.37
CA THR A 60 -3.41 2.46 10.96
C THR A 60 -4.74 2.53 10.20
N LYS A 61 -4.94 3.61 9.46
CA LYS A 61 -6.08 3.75 8.57
C LYS A 61 -5.75 3.03 7.27
N ILE A 62 -6.62 2.13 6.84
CA ILE A 62 -6.41 1.37 5.62
C ILE A 62 -7.43 1.83 4.58
N VAL A 63 -6.94 2.26 3.43
CA VAL A 63 -7.76 2.84 2.37
C VAL A 63 -7.69 1.93 1.14
N ASN A 64 -8.85 1.55 0.64
CA ASN A 64 -8.95 0.78 -0.59
C ASN A 64 -9.04 1.77 -1.76
N CYS A 65 -7.97 1.89 -2.51
CA CYS A 65 -7.92 2.79 -3.66
C CYS A 65 -8.24 2.10 -4.99
N TYR A 66 -8.32 0.79 -4.99
CA TYR A 66 -8.59 0.00 -6.19
C TYR A 66 -7.66 0.43 -7.34
N ASP A 67 -8.17 1.02 -8.40
CA ASP A 67 -7.37 1.50 -9.53
C ASP A 67 -7.25 3.02 -9.58
N HIS A 68 -7.63 3.70 -8.51
CA HIS A 68 -7.54 5.15 -8.41
C HIS A 68 -6.14 5.57 -7.97
N TYR A 69 -5.16 5.38 -8.85
CA TYR A 69 -3.75 5.61 -8.52
C TYR A 69 -3.46 7.08 -8.21
N GLU A 70 -4.29 7.99 -8.68
CA GLU A 70 -4.14 9.41 -8.39
C GLU A 70 -4.27 9.71 -6.90
N GLU A 71 -4.94 8.86 -6.16
CA GLU A 71 -5.06 9.03 -4.71
C GLU A 71 -3.74 8.80 -3.99
N LEU A 72 -2.78 8.18 -4.65
CA LEU A 72 -1.46 7.95 -4.08
C LEU A 72 -0.60 9.21 -4.07
N ALA A 73 -1.05 10.27 -4.71
CA ALA A 73 -0.30 11.52 -4.76
C ALA A 73 -0.07 12.12 -3.37
N CYS A 74 -0.92 11.77 -2.41
CA CYS A 74 -0.77 12.25 -1.04
C CYS A 74 0.19 11.40 -0.20
N CYS A 75 0.67 10.29 -0.74
CA CYS A 75 1.53 9.39 0.01
C CYS A 75 2.97 9.88 0.05
N ASP A 76 3.62 9.66 1.19
CA ASP A 76 5.03 10.01 1.36
C ASP A 76 5.94 9.01 0.65
N VAL A 77 5.53 7.75 0.62
CA VAL A 77 6.26 6.67 -0.04
C VAL A 77 5.27 5.79 -0.78
N ILE A 78 5.62 5.39 -1.98
CA ILE A 78 4.84 4.42 -2.74
C ILE A 78 5.71 3.20 -3.01
N VAL A 79 5.23 2.03 -2.54
CA VAL A 79 5.89 0.76 -2.81
C VAL A 79 5.20 0.12 -3.99
N ASN A 80 5.96 -0.19 -5.01
CA ASN A 80 5.41 -0.84 -6.18
C ASN A 80 5.74 -2.32 -6.19
N ALA A 81 4.72 -3.12 -6.01
CA ALA A 81 4.83 -4.56 -6.03
C ALA A 81 4.03 -5.17 -7.19
N ALA A 82 3.66 -4.36 -8.17
CA ALA A 82 2.99 -4.83 -9.36
C ALA A 82 4.02 -5.53 -10.24
N GLY A 83 4.18 -6.81 -10.04
CA GLY A 83 5.29 -7.55 -10.60
C GLY A 83 4.96 -8.46 -11.75
N LYS A 84 4.10 -8.06 -12.67
CA LYS A 84 3.90 -8.85 -13.86
C LYS A 84 4.80 -8.38 -14.99
N ASN A 85 5.10 -9.30 -15.90
CA ASN A 85 6.01 -9.09 -17.02
C ASN A 85 5.86 -7.73 -17.67
N GLY A 86 6.92 -6.96 -17.68
CA GLY A 86 6.97 -5.67 -18.34
C GLY A 86 6.25 -4.54 -17.63
N GLN A 87 5.50 -4.82 -16.60
CA GLN A 87 4.74 -3.79 -15.88
C GLN A 87 5.50 -3.23 -14.68
N VAL A 88 6.64 -3.81 -14.38
CA VAL A 88 7.46 -3.38 -13.27
C VAL A 88 8.09 -2.02 -13.53
N LYS A 89 8.46 -1.75 -14.79
CA LYS A 89 9.19 -0.54 -15.14
C LYS A 89 8.45 0.76 -14.84
N PRO A 90 7.17 0.93 -15.25
CA PRO A 90 6.46 2.17 -14.90
C PRO A 90 6.37 2.37 -13.40
N ALA A 91 6.19 1.28 -12.69
CA ALA A 91 6.03 1.31 -11.26
C ALA A 91 7.34 1.63 -10.54
N ILE A 92 8.45 1.13 -11.03
CA ILE A 92 9.77 1.51 -10.52
C ILE A 92 10.00 3.01 -10.73
N ALA A 93 9.57 3.52 -11.87
CA ALA A 93 9.70 4.94 -12.17
C ALA A 93 8.92 5.80 -11.18
N ILE A 94 7.72 5.36 -10.78
CA ILE A 94 6.92 6.05 -9.78
C ILE A 94 7.66 6.12 -8.45
N VAL A 95 8.21 4.99 -8.01
CA VAL A 95 8.97 4.94 -6.76
C VAL A 95 10.20 5.82 -6.85
N ALA A 96 10.92 5.79 -7.98
CA ALA A 96 12.09 6.61 -8.17
C ALA A 96 11.75 8.10 -8.11
N THR A 97 10.61 8.49 -8.68
CA THR A 97 10.15 9.87 -8.63
C THR A 97 9.94 10.34 -7.20
N PHE A 98 9.42 9.47 -6.36
CA PHE A 98 9.19 9.79 -4.96
C PHE A 98 10.48 9.89 -4.15
N LEU A 99 11.47 9.07 -4.50
CA LEU A 99 12.73 9.05 -3.78
C LEU A 99 13.69 10.15 -4.20
N THR A 100 13.45 10.76 -5.34
CA THR A 100 14.29 11.84 -5.83
C THR A 100 13.71 13.20 -5.47
#